data_b3839a531a524a5c018e8342ca7a625f
#
_entry.id   b3839a531a524a5c018e8342ca7a625f
#
_cell.length_a   1.000
_cell.length_b   1.000
_cell.length_c   1.000
_cell.angle_alpha   90.00
_cell.angle_beta   90.00
_cell.angle_gamma   90.00
#
_symmetry.space_group_name_H-M   'P 1'
#
loop_
_entity.id
_entity.type
_entity.pdbx_description
1 polymer ?
#
loop_
_entity_poly.entity_id
_entity_poly.type
_entity_poly.pdbx_seq_one_letter_code
_entity_poly.pdbx_strand_id
1 'polypeptide(L)' 'MLRTITIGSCVSVQGLHVGQTPDGMLIVHVDEKNYVGRPVIATRKS' A
#
# COMPACT_ATOMS: atom_id res chain seq x y z
N MET A 1 3.84 -4.67 -10.57
CA MET A 1 4.69 -3.61 -10.07
C MET A 1 4.54 -3.50 -8.56
N LEU A 2 5.63 -3.38 -7.85
CA LEU A 2 5.58 -3.34 -6.39
C LEU A 2 5.21 -1.96 -5.88
N ARG A 3 4.39 -1.96 -4.86
CA ARG A 3 4.00 -0.73 -4.18
C ARG A 3 4.07 -0.95 -2.69
N THR A 4 4.33 0.11 -1.98
CA THR A 4 4.37 0.07 -0.52
C THR A 4 3.17 0.83 0.01
N ILE A 5 2.50 0.24 0.96
CA ILE A 5 1.36 0.88 1.62
C ILE A 5 1.61 0.90 3.11
N THR A 6 0.92 1.79 3.79
CA THR A 6 0.98 1.89 5.24
C THR A 6 -0.34 1.44 5.82
N ILE A 7 -0.26 0.52 6.77
CA ILE A 7 -1.44 0.04 7.48
C ILE A 7 -1.31 0.52 8.92
N GLY A 8 -2.33 1.18 9.39
CA GLY A 8 -2.26 1.77 10.72
C GLY A 8 -1.31 2.95 10.73
N SER A 9 -0.57 3.11 11.79
CA SER A 9 0.29 4.26 11.92
C SER A 9 1.77 3.95 11.74
N CYS A 10 2.14 2.68 11.80
CA CYS A 10 3.55 2.33 11.76
C CYS A 10 3.90 1.14 10.88
N VAL A 11 2.93 0.42 10.41
CA VAL A 11 3.19 -0.82 9.68
C VAL A 11 3.20 -0.54 8.19
N SER A 12 4.27 -0.94 7.53
CA SER A 12 4.38 -0.82 6.08
C SER A 12 4.35 -2.20 5.45
N VAL A 13 3.66 -2.31 4.34
CA VAL A 13 3.58 -3.57 3.61
C VAL A 13 3.92 -3.29 2.14
N GLN A 14 4.76 -4.12 1.58
CA GLN A 14 5.12 -4.01 0.18
C GLN A 14 4.60 -5.23 -0.56
N GLY A 15 3.94 -5.00 -1.68
CA GLY A 15 3.42 -6.10 -2.47
C GLY A 15 3.07 -5.65 -3.87
N LEU A 16 2.48 -6.55 -4.63
CA LEU A 16 2.07 -6.25 -5.99
C LEU A 16 0.80 -5.41 -5.98
N HIS A 17 0.84 -4.32 -6.71
CA HIS A 17 -0.33 -3.45 -6.81
C HIS A 17 -1.38 -4.14 -7.68
N VAL A 18 -2.52 -4.47 -7.09
CA VAL A 18 -3.57 -5.18 -7.80
C VAL A 18 -4.83 -4.35 -7.97
N GLY A 19 -4.95 -3.24 -7.26
CA GLY A 19 -6.13 -2.43 -7.39
C GLY A 19 -6.08 -1.22 -6.48
N GLN A 20 -7.19 -0.54 -6.42
CA GLN A 20 -7.26 0.69 -5.66
C GLN A 20 -8.71 0.88 -5.24
N THR A 21 -8.91 1.42 -4.05
CA THR A 21 -10.26 1.65 -3.55
C THR A 21 -10.73 3.04 -3.95
N PRO A 22 -12.05 3.27 -3.91
CA PRO A 22 -12.57 4.61 -4.20
C PRO A 22 -12.08 5.67 -3.22
N ASP A 23 -11.63 5.25 -2.05
CA ASP A 23 -11.15 6.18 -1.04
C ASP A 23 -9.72 6.65 -1.30
N GLY A 24 -9.08 6.11 -2.32
CA GLY A 24 -7.72 6.48 -2.61
C GLY A 24 -6.68 5.56 -1.99
N MET A 25 -7.14 4.47 -1.40
CA MET A 25 -6.22 3.47 -0.86
C MET A 25 -5.74 2.54 -1.96
N LEU A 26 -4.62 1.90 -1.73
CA LEU A 26 -4.10 0.92 -2.65
C LEU A 26 -4.31 -0.47 -2.10
N ILE A 27 -4.53 -1.41 -3.00
CA ILE A 27 -4.64 -2.81 -2.65
C ILE A 27 -3.40 -3.50 -3.20
N VAL A 28 -2.66 -4.17 -2.34
CA VAL A 28 -1.48 -4.90 -2.76
C VAL A 28 -1.64 -6.36 -2.35
N HIS A 29 -1.03 -7.22 -3.15
CA HIS A 29 -1.09 -8.66 -2.94
C HIS A 29 0.26 -9.14 -2.43
N VAL A 30 0.24 -9.83 -1.30
CA VAL A 30 1.46 -10.35 -0.68
C VAL A 30 1.16 -11.76 -0.20
N ASP A 31 1.92 -12.75 -0.66
CA ASP A 31 1.81 -14.12 -0.17
C ASP A 31 0.38 -14.61 -0.10
N GLU A 32 -0.33 -14.50 -1.19
CA GLU A 32 -1.71 -14.98 -1.31
C GLU A 32 -2.70 -14.19 -0.45
N LYS A 33 -2.29 -13.06 0.08
CA LYS A 33 -3.17 -12.21 0.84
C LYS A 33 -3.20 -10.83 0.23
N ASN A 34 -4.33 -10.18 0.36
CA ASN A 34 -4.48 -8.81 -0.12
C ASN A 34 -4.50 -7.88 1.06
N TYR A 35 -3.78 -6.79 0.93
CA TYR A 35 -3.74 -5.76 1.97
C TYR A 35 -4.20 -4.45 1.36
N VAL A 36 -4.92 -3.69 2.14
CA VAL A 36 -5.40 -2.37 1.72
C VAL A 36 -4.84 -1.35 2.68
N GLY A 37 -4.23 -0.32 2.14
CA GLY A 37 -3.67 0.72 2.99
C GLY A 37 -3.35 1.95 2.18
N ARG A 38 -2.85 2.96 2.86
CA ARG A 38 -2.51 4.20 2.21
C ARG A 38 -1.23 4.05 1.41
N PRO A 39 -1.18 4.62 0.22
CA PRO A 39 0.06 4.57 -0.55
C PRO A 39 1.13 5.39 0.13
N VAL A 40 2.30 4.79 0.24
CA VAL A 40 3.44 5.52 0.77
C VAL A 40 4.06 6.27 -0.38
N ILE A 41 3.98 7.55 -0.31
CA ILE A 41 4.59 8.40 -1.31
C ILE A 41 5.98 8.75 -0.82
N ALA A 42 6.94 8.39 -1.56
CA ALA A 42 8.32 8.62 -1.17
C ALA A 42 8.70 10.06 -1.39
N THR A 43 8.22 10.90 -0.57
CA THR A 43 8.56 12.27 -0.69
C THR A 43 9.54 12.60 0.35
N ARG A 44 10.04 12.92 0.29
CA ARG A 44 10.61 13.41 1.17
C ARG A 44 10.36 14.47 1.75
N LYS A 45 10.11 14.96 2.23
CA LYS A 45 9.81 15.75 2.66
C LYS A 45 9.61 16.19 3.23
N SER A 46 9.83 16.37 3.33
CA SER A 46 9.68 16.59 3.93
C SER A 46 9.78 16.80 4.35
#